data_1e8553431bf76be73e5249224544721c
#
_entry.id   1e8553431bf76be73e5249224544721c
#
_cell.length_a   1.000
_cell.length_b   1.000
_cell.length_c   1.000
_cell.angle_alpha   90.00
_cell.angle_beta   90.00
_cell.angle_gamma   90.00
#
_symmetry.space_group_name_H-M   'P 1'
#
loop_
_entity.id
_entity.type
_entity.pdbx_description
1 polymer ?
#
loop_
_entity_poly.entity_id
_entity_poly.type
_entity_poly.pdbx_seq_one_letter_code
_entity_poly.pdbx_strand_id
1 'polypeptide(L)'
;MDRRKFIVAASGSLLAACTSPPAASPVAVAPRARAARSSGLAGPVRNRILVLVELQGGNDGLNTVIPILDPNYRRLRPGLAIDAQEALDVVPELAFHPALKPLVDPFERGEMAVLHSVGYPKPNRSHFRSIEIWDQATASDQYGQEGWVTNALRLHPTFGQRRSDADAIAVGIGNIGPLAGPDTRLVTMREPRQFLAQSESLRSLDARSDVTPALRHLVRTQNEAVAAADAVKRKLTGRERFNRKFAGDPLARGLAIAADLIADGVDIPVWKVTLGGFDTHADQRQRHQRLLANMANALAAFREAMRDLGRWNDTLVATYSEFGRRVGENLSRGTDHGTAAPLFVLGGAVEGGFKGSAPNLADLDEGDLKAQIDFRQVYASLIAGWWNQPDNFLARQGHRPLGLVRSANA
;
A
#
# COMPACT_ATOMS: atom_id res chain seq x y z
N MET A 1 -20.74 65.47 -30.36
CA MET A 1 -19.88 66.67 -30.27
C MET A 1 -18.74 66.32 -29.36
N ASP A 2 -17.67 66.07 -29.79
CA ASP A 2 -16.60 66.57 -30.62
C ASP A 2 -15.35 66.83 -29.76
N ARG A 3 -14.28 66.17 -30.12
CA ARG A 3 -12.91 66.58 -30.40
C ARG A 3 -11.97 66.92 -29.23
N ARG A 4 -10.94 66.07 -29.09
CA ARG A 4 -9.52 66.27 -29.53
C ARG A 4 -8.70 67.33 -28.72
N LYS A 5 -7.56 66.90 -28.17
CA LYS A 5 -6.16 67.09 -28.72
C LYS A 5 -5.17 66.70 -27.62
N PHE A 6 -4.29 65.76 -27.90
CA PHE A 6 -2.84 65.87 -28.14
C PHE A 6 -2.05 66.91 -27.32
N ILE A 7 -1.09 66.42 -26.54
CA ILE A 7 0.29 66.94 -26.56
C ILE A 7 1.29 65.81 -26.21
N VAL A 8 2.30 65.66 -27.04
CA VAL A 8 3.50 64.82 -26.91
C VAL A 8 4.55 65.65 -26.17
N ALA A 9 5.32 65.06 -25.28
CA ALA A 9 6.67 65.46 -24.98
C ALA A 9 7.51 64.29 -24.54
N ALA A 10 8.69 64.22 -25.07
CA ALA A 10 9.59 63.09 -25.17
C ALA A 10 10.57 62.98 -23.99
N SER A 11 11.17 61.76 -23.95
CA SER A 11 12.59 61.50 -23.64
C SER A 11 12.96 61.26 -22.17
N GLY A 12 13.37 60.02 -21.88
CA GLY A 12 14.11 59.64 -20.69
C GLY A 12 14.28 58.15 -20.59
N SER A 13 15.19 57.58 -21.41
CA SER A 13 15.58 56.17 -21.31
C SER A 13 16.29 55.90 -20.00
N LEU A 14 15.72 55.03 -19.17
CA LEU A 14 16.45 54.29 -18.14
C LEU A 14 16.15 52.80 -18.33
N LEU A 15 17.12 52.08 -18.88
CA LEU A 15 17.18 50.65 -18.89
C LEU A 15 17.31 50.13 -17.47
N ALA A 16 16.23 49.72 -16.87
CA ALA A 16 16.24 48.83 -15.68
C ALA A 16 16.22 47.41 -16.18
N ALA A 17 17.35 46.72 -16.07
CA ALA A 17 17.46 45.28 -16.31
C ALA A 17 16.63 44.57 -15.23
N CYS A 18 15.48 44.02 -15.63
CA CYS A 18 14.76 43.06 -14.81
C CYS A 18 15.55 41.71 -14.84
N THR A 19 16.39 41.51 -13.84
CA THR A 19 16.90 40.18 -13.53
C THR A 19 15.79 39.37 -12.89
N SER A 20 15.19 38.46 -13.64
CA SER A 20 14.32 37.40 -13.12
C SER A 20 15.12 36.58 -12.10
N PRO A 21 14.57 36.26 -10.91
CA PRO A 21 15.24 35.34 -10.01
C PRO A 21 15.34 33.97 -10.68
N PRO A 22 16.47 33.24 -10.49
CA PRO A 22 16.60 31.90 -11.04
C PRO A 22 15.52 30.99 -10.44
N ALA A 23 14.87 30.21 -11.32
CA ALA A 23 13.96 29.16 -10.90
C ALA A 23 14.69 28.25 -9.90
N ALA A 24 14.14 28.12 -8.70
CA ALA A 24 14.66 27.22 -7.69
C ALA A 24 14.61 25.77 -8.23
N SER A 25 15.78 25.20 -8.45
CA SER A 25 15.92 23.79 -8.75
C SER A 25 15.32 22.98 -7.59
N PRO A 26 14.60 21.88 -7.86
CA PRO A 26 14.08 21.04 -6.79
C PRO A 26 15.26 20.49 -5.97
N VAL A 27 15.35 20.93 -4.73
CA VAL A 27 16.34 20.41 -3.77
C VAL A 27 15.95 18.96 -3.51
N ALA A 28 16.76 18.03 -3.98
CA ALA A 28 16.67 16.64 -3.57
C ALA A 28 16.98 16.57 -2.07
N VAL A 29 15.96 16.34 -1.26
CA VAL A 29 16.12 16.16 0.18
C VAL A 29 16.85 14.85 0.43
N ALA A 30 18.16 14.91 0.60
CA ALA A 30 18.94 13.77 1.06
C ALA A 30 18.58 13.49 2.53
N PRO A 31 18.21 12.26 2.92
CA PRO A 31 17.90 11.95 4.30
C PRO A 31 19.16 12.13 5.16
N ARG A 32 19.06 12.98 6.18
CA ARG A 32 20.10 13.15 7.23
C ARG A 32 19.99 12.06 8.31
N ALA A 33 19.54 10.88 7.97
CA ALA A 33 19.63 9.73 8.86
C ALA A 33 20.83 8.89 8.43
N ARG A 34 21.85 8.89 9.25
CA ARG A 34 22.90 7.86 9.22
C ARG A 34 22.26 6.58 9.75
N ALA A 35 21.28 6.07 9.01
CA ALA A 35 20.68 4.79 9.30
C ALA A 35 21.79 3.75 9.24
N ALA A 36 21.97 3.01 10.33
CA ALA A 36 22.69 1.76 10.26
C ALA A 36 22.02 0.93 9.17
N ARG A 37 22.64 0.84 8.00
CA ARG A 37 22.10 0.11 6.86
C ARG A 37 21.86 -1.31 7.33
N SER A 38 20.62 -1.73 7.42
CA SER A 38 20.36 -3.15 7.56
C SER A 38 20.95 -3.79 6.30
N SER A 39 21.88 -4.72 6.47
CA SER A 39 22.57 -5.40 5.37
C SER A 39 21.72 -6.49 4.73
N GLY A 40 20.38 -6.44 4.95
CA GLY A 40 19.47 -7.47 4.49
C GLY A 40 19.24 -7.38 2.99
N LEU A 41 19.74 -8.36 2.24
CA LEU A 41 19.31 -8.64 0.89
C LEU A 41 18.10 -9.57 0.94
N ALA A 42 17.19 -9.43 -0.03
CA ALA A 42 16.08 -10.38 -0.17
C ALA A 42 16.62 -11.79 -0.46
N GLY A 43 16.10 -12.78 0.24
CA GLY A 43 16.38 -14.18 -0.01
C GLY A 43 15.88 -14.68 -1.38
N PRO A 44 16.03 -15.97 -1.69
CA PRO A 44 15.56 -16.53 -2.95
C PRO A 44 14.07 -16.25 -3.20
N VAL A 45 13.68 -15.95 -4.44
CA VAL A 45 12.29 -15.60 -4.82
C VAL A 45 11.27 -16.61 -4.28
N ARG A 46 11.62 -17.89 -4.29
CA ARG A 46 10.75 -18.97 -3.78
C ARG A 46 10.39 -18.87 -2.30
N ASN A 47 11.16 -18.13 -1.50
CA ASN A 47 10.92 -17.97 -0.05
C ASN A 47 10.23 -16.66 0.28
N ARG A 48 10.07 -15.76 -0.70
CA ARG A 48 9.59 -14.41 -0.48
C ARG A 48 8.09 -14.38 -0.20
N ILE A 49 7.72 -13.56 0.77
CA ILE A 49 6.37 -13.35 1.24
C ILE A 49 5.99 -11.90 0.98
N LEU A 50 4.89 -11.67 0.28
CA LEU A 50 4.28 -10.35 0.13
C LEU A 50 3.02 -10.29 1.00
N VAL A 51 2.93 -9.29 1.86
CA VAL A 51 1.73 -8.99 2.66
C VAL A 51 1.12 -7.69 2.18
N LEU A 52 -0.09 -7.74 1.69
CA LEU A 52 -0.89 -6.59 1.29
C LEU A 52 -1.80 -6.19 2.43
N VAL A 53 -1.71 -4.93 2.85
CA VAL A 53 -2.53 -4.35 3.92
C VAL A 53 -3.44 -3.29 3.31
N GLU A 54 -4.71 -3.61 3.16
CA GLU A 54 -5.73 -2.67 2.69
C GLU A 54 -6.17 -1.75 3.82
N LEU A 55 -6.05 -0.44 3.63
CA LEU A 55 -6.58 0.60 4.52
C LEU A 55 -7.91 1.08 3.94
N GLN A 56 -8.97 0.33 4.20
CA GLN A 56 -10.26 0.51 3.56
C GLN A 56 -10.99 1.75 4.07
N GLY A 57 -11.40 2.60 3.14
CA GLY A 57 -12.18 3.80 3.39
C GLY A 57 -11.47 5.10 3.00
N GLY A 58 -10.26 5.06 2.46
CA GLY A 58 -9.50 6.25 2.07
C GLY A 58 -8.73 6.87 3.23
N ASN A 59 -7.47 6.48 3.39
CA ASN A 59 -6.61 7.00 4.44
C ASN A 59 -6.33 8.50 4.24
N ASP A 60 -6.45 9.29 5.32
CA ASP A 60 -6.08 10.71 5.34
C ASP A 60 -4.56 10.88 5.35
N GLY A 61 -4.00 11.07 4.17
CA GLY A 61 -2.55 11.15 3.96
C GLY A 61 -1.89 12.31 4.67
N LEU A 62 -2.54 13.48 4.71
CA LEU A 62 -1.97 14.69 5.31
C LEU A 62 -1.92 14.65 6.83
N ASN A 63 -2.77 13.83 7.46
CA ASN A 63 -2.68 13.55 8.89
C ASN A 63 -1.95 12.23 9.19
N THR A 64 -1.46 11.53 8.18
CA THR A 64 -0.58 10.34 8.32
C THR A 64 0.89 10.75 8.22
N VAL A 65 1.26 11.45 7.14
CA VAL A 65 2.57 12.07 6.90
C VAL A 65 2.35 13.56 6.72
N ILE A 66 2.72 14.32 7.72
CA ILE A 66 2.30 15.70 7.93
C ILE A 66 3.31 16.64 7.29
N PRO A 67 2.91 17.53 6.36
CA PRO A 67 3.77 18.59 5.85
C PRO A 67 3.81 19.74 6.88
N ILE A 68 4.58 19.53 7.95
CA ILE A 68 4.47 20.31 9.20
C ILE A 68 4.88 21.78 9.04
N LEU A 69 5.72 22.08 8.05
CA LEU A 69 6.16 23.46 7.75
C LEU A 69 5.28 24.15 6.68
N ASP A 70 4.36 23.43 6.00
CA ASP A 70 3.48 24.07 5.02
C ASP A 70 2.37 24.86 5.72
N PRO A 71 2.31 26.20 5.57
CA PRO A 71 1.30 27.03 6.23
C PRO A 71 -0.13 26.70 5.76
N ASN A 72 -0.29 26.14 4.54
CA ASN A 72 -1.59 25.72 4.03
C ASN A 72 -2.16 24.54 4.79
N TYR A 73 -1.32 23.68 5.38
CA TYR A 73 -1.78 22.55 6.17
C TYR A 73 -2.71 23.00 7.32
N ARG A 74 -2.26 23.97 8.13
CA ARG A 74 -3.09 24.51 9.23
C ARG A 74 -4.23 25.38 8.72
N ARG A 75 -4.01 26.17 7.68
CA ARG A 75 -5.02 27.02 7.09
C ARG A 75 -6.22 26.24 6.55
N LEU A 76 -5.98 25.11 5.91
CA LEU A 76 -7.01 24.27 5.30
C LEU A 76 -7.62 23.23 6.28
N ARG A 77 -6.99 23.05 7.44
CA ARG A 77 -7.38 22.07 8.47
C ARG A 77 -7.39 22.68 9.87
N PRO A 78 -8.14 23.76 10.13
CA PRO A 78 -8.10 24.46 11.41
C PRO A 78 -8.47 23.58 12.61
N GLY A 79 -9.32 22.56 12.42
CA GLY A 79 -9.74 21.60 13.45
C GLY A 79 -9.03 20.25 13.41
N LEU A 80 -8.49 19.86 12.26
CA LEU A 80 -7.88 18.54 12.05
C LEU A 80 -6.35 18.55 12.09
N ALA A 81 -5.70 19.71 11.89
CA ALA A 81 -4.25 19.79 11.87
C ALA A 81 -3.65 19.27 13.19
N ILE A 82 -2.61 18.47 13.07
CA ILE A 82 -1.82 17.98 14.21
C ILE A 82 -0.82 19.06 14.60
N ASP A 83 -0.68 19.30 15.90
CA ASP A 83 0.26 20.29 16.39
C ASP A 83 1.71 19.83 16.20
N ALA A 84 2.59 20.78 15.87
CA ALA A 84 4.00 20.48 15.66
C ALA A 84 4.67 19.85 16.89
N GLN A 85 4.20 20.22 18.09
CA GLN A 85 4.70 19.66 19.34
C GLN A 85 4.27 18.22 19.58
N GLU A 86 3.16 17.77 18.96
CA GLU A 86 2.66 16.40 19.06
C GLU A 86 3.26 15.51 17.97
N ALA A 87 3.56 16.08 16.79
CA ALA A 87 4.04 15.35 15.64
C ALA A 87 5.43 14.72 15.88
N LEU A 88 5.71 13.62 15.18
CA LEU A 88 7.02 12.95 15.24
C LEU A 88 7.88 13.42 14.08
N ASP A 89 8.90 14.22 14.37
CA ASP A 89 9.83 14.72 13.36
C ASP A 89 10.63 13.55 12.75
N VAL A 90 10.61 13.45 11.44
CA VAL A 90 11.35 12.43 10.68
C VAL A 90 12.32 13.02 9.66
N VAL A 91 11.96 14.17 9.08
CA VAL A 91 12.82 15.08 8.30
C VAL A 91 12.33 16.51 8.53
N PRO A 92 13.11 17.56 8.22
CA PRO A 92 12.74 18.93 8.56
C PRO A 92 11.33 19.38 8.11
N GLU A 93 10.89 18.95 6.91
CA GLU A 93 9.63 19.40 6.32
C GLU A 93 8.44 18.47 6.60
N LEU A 94 8.71 17.24 7.08
CA LEU A 94 7.70 16.19 7.23
C LEU A 94 7.79 15.55 8.60
N ALA A 95 6.63 15.34 9.20
CA ALA A 95 6.50 14.62 10.46
C ALA A 95 5.50 13.45 10.30
N PHE A 96 5.66 12.44 11.12
CA PHE A 96 4.64 11.40 11.25
C PHE A 96 3.59 11.78 12.28
N HIS A 97 2.37 11.30 12.07
CA HIS A 97 1.34 11.35 13.10
C HIS A 97 1.84 10.68 14.39
N PRO A 98 1.54 11.21 15.60
CA PRO A 98 2.01 10.64 16.88
C PRO A 98 1.75 9.14 17.04
N ALA A 99 0.61 8.67 16.51
CA ALA A 99 0.23 7.26 16.55
C ALA A 99 1.16 6.34 15.74
N LEU A 100 2.00 6.87 14.84
CA LEU A 100 2.97 6.09 14.06
C LEU A 100 4.30 5.87 14.79
N LYS A 101 4.41 6.21 16.06
CA LYS A 101 5.62 6.03 16.88
C LYS A 101 6.25 4.62 16.74
N PRO A 102 5.48 3.51 16.68
CA PRO A 102 6.06 2.16 16.48
C PRO A 102 6.75 1.97 15.12
N LEU A 103 6.50 2.84 14.12
CA LEU A 103 7.09 2.77 12.80
C LEU A 103 8.32 3.68 12.61
N VAL A 104 8.70 4.47 13.62
CA VAL A 104 9.89 5.34 13.56
C VAL A 104 11.16 4.50 13.46
N ASP A 105 11.35 3.48 14.34
CA ASP A 105 12.53 2.61 14.29
C ASP A 105 12.70 1.88 12.93
N PRO A 106 11.71 1.22 12.35
CA PRO A 106 11.87 0.64 11.01
C PRO A 106 12.14 1.70 9.93
N PHE A 107 11.61 2.91 10.03
CA PHE A 107 11.91 4.00 9.09
C PHE A 107 13.38 4.43 9.21
N GLU A 108 13.86 4.70 10.42
CA GLU A 108 15.25 5.10 10.69
C GLU A 108 16.26 4.02 10.30
N ARG A 109 15.91 2.75 10.43
CA ARG A 109 16.74 1.62 9.97
C ARG A 109 16.74 1.41 8.46
N GLY A 110 15.96 2.18 7.71
CA GLY A 110 15.82 1.99 6.26
C GLY A 110 15.08 0.70 5.89
N GLU A 111 14.25 0.19 6.78
CA GLU A 111 13.37 -0.96 6.59
C GLU A 111 11.95 -0.56 6.18
N MET A 112 11.69 0.75 6.03
CA MET A 112 10.41 1.30 5.58
C MET A 112 10.61 2.39 4.54
N ALA A 113 9.97 2.25 3.40
CA ALA A 113 9.80 3.30 2.40
C ALA A 113 8.42 3.94 2.53
N VAL A 114 8.35 5.25 2.41
CA VAL A 114 7.13 6.05 2.42
C VAL A 114 7.02 6.76 1.07
N LEU A 115 6.05 6.34 0.28
CA LEU A 115 5.80 6.90 -1.04
C LEU A 115 4.75 8.01 -0.92
N HIS A 116 5.09 9.23 -1.34
CA HIS A 116 4.18 10.37 -1.26
C HIS A 116 3.18 10.42 -2.40
N SER A 117 2.00 10.96 -2.12
CA SER A 117 0.99 11.33 -3.13
C SER A 117 0.76 10.24 -4.17
N VAL A 118 0.61 8.98 -3.69
CA VAL A 118 0.30 7.84 -4.55
C VAL A 118 -1.17 7.87 -4.94
N GLY A 119 -1.44 7.78 -6.22
CA GLY A 119 -2.80 7.81 -6.78
C GLY A 119 -2.77 7.36 -8.23
N TYR A 120 -3.68 7.88 -9.08
CA TYR A 120 -3.73 7.58 -10.50
C TYR A 120 -4.40 8.70 -11.31
N PRO A 121 -4.14 8.80 -12.63
CA PRO A 121 -4.78 9.80 -13.48
C PRO A 121 -6.30 9.61 -13.58
N LYS A 122 -7.05 10.72 -13.62
CA LYS A 122 -8.53 10.74 -13.66
C LYS A 122 -9.14 9.92 -12.51
N PRO A 123 -8.84 10.28 -11.24
CA PRO A 123 -9.21 9.48 -10.08
C PRO A 123 -10.72 9.38 -9.92
N ASN A 124 -11.19 8.20 -9.53
CA ASN A 124 -12.58 7.97 -9.16
C ASN A 124 -12.72 8.00 -7.63
N ARG A 125 -13.70 8.74 -7.11
CA ARG A 125 -13.93 8.91 -5.68
C ARG A 125 -15.03 8.01 -5.12
N SER A 126 -15.54 7.05 -5.91
CA SER A 126 -16.43 5.99 -5.44
C SER A 126 -15.60 4.85 -4.85
N HIS A 127 -15.88 4.44 -3.62
CA HIS A 127 -15.20 3.31 -2.98
C HIS A 127 -15.17 2.07 -3.88
N PHE A 128 -16.34 1.68 -4.41
CA PHE A 128 -16.47 0.48 -5.24
C PHE A 128 -15.59 0.54 -6.49
N ARG A 129 -15.65 1.67 -7.21
CA ARG A 129 -14.91 1.79 -8.47
C ARG A 129 -13.42 1.99 -8.21
N SER A 130 -13.05 2.80 -7.22
CA SER A 130 -11.64 3.06 -6.96
C SER A 130 -10.93 1.82 -6.45
N ILE A 131 -11.52 1.06 -5.51
CA ILE A 131 -10.88 -0.19 -5.04
C ILE A 131 -10.75 -1.21 -6.16
N GLU A 132 -11.74 -1.31 -7.08
CA GLU A 132 -11.65 -2.18 -8.25
C GLU A 132 -10.47 -1.80 -9.16
N ILE A 133 -10.24 -0.49 -9.40
CA ILE A 133 -9.09 0.00 -10.17
C ILE A 133 -7.77 -0.41 -9.51
N TRP A 134 -7.64 -0.24 -8.20
CA TRP A 134 -6.46 -0.66 -7.44
C TRP A 134 -6.27 -2.18 -7.45
N ASP A 135 -7.34 -2.93 -7.23
CA ASP A 135 -7.29 -4.40 -7.19
C ASP A 135 -6.88 -5.00 -8.54
N GLN A 136 -7.30 -4.40 -9.64
CA GLN A 136 -7.04 -4.89 -11.00
C GLN A 136 -5.82 -4.22 -11.67
N ALA A 137 -5.28 -3.16 -11.07
CA ALA A 137 -4.22 -2.32 -11.63
C ALA A 137 -4.58 -1.76 -13.04
N THR A 138 -5.85 -1.37 -13.24
CA THR A 138 -6.36 -0.82 -14.49
C THR A 138 -6.28 0.71 -14.55
N ALA A 139 -6.48 1.30 -15.72
CA ALA A 139 -6.80 2.71 -15.83
C ALA A 139 -8.25 2.98 -15.35
N SER A 140 -8.57 4.23 -15.03
CA SER A 140 -9.88 4.59 -14.45
C SER A 140 -11.06 4.33 -15.37
N ASP A 141 -10.85 4.31 -16.68
CA ASP A 141 -11.82 4.04 -17.74
C ASP A 141 -11.80 2.59 -18.24
N GLN A 142 -11.00 1.73 -17.63
CA GLN A 142 -10.85 0.32 -18.00
C GLN A 142 -11.34 -0.59 -16.89
N TYR A 143 -11.97 -1.71 -17.30
CA TYR A 143 -12.43 -2.77 -16.41
C TYR A 143 -11.60 -4.03 -16.67
N GLY A 144 -10.98 -4.54 -15.63
CA GLY A 144 -10.27 -5.83 -15.65
C GLY A 144 -11.18 -6.97 -15.22
N GLN A 145 -10.66 -8.19 -15.34
CA GLN A 145 -11.35 -9.39 -14.87
C GLN A 145 -10.58 -10.12 -13.78
N GLU A 146 -9.30 -9.77 -13.60
CA GLU A 146 -8.38 -10.42 -12.67
C GLU A 146 -7.71 -9.39 -11.78
N GLY A 147 -7.43 -9.77 -10.54
CA GLY A 147 -6.58 -9.01 -9.63
C GLY A 147 -5.13 -8.98 -10.14
N TRP A 148 -4.44 -7.90 -9.84
CA TRP A 148 -3.08 -7.71 -10.32
C TRP A 148 -2.09 -8.74 -9.78
N VAL A 149 -2.31 -9.26 -8.57
CA VAL A 149 -1.48 -10.33 -7.99
C VAL A 149 -1.67 -11.62 -8.75
N THR A 150 -2.92 -12.03 -8.99
CA THR A 150 -3.25 -13.21 -9.79
C THR A 150 -2.59 -13.13 -11.16
N ASN A 151 -2.72 -11.99 -11.83
CA ASN A 151 -2.10 -11.77 -13.14
C ASN A 151 -0.56 -11.86 -13.06
N ALA A 152 0.06 -11.26 -12.05
CA ALA A 152 1.50 -11.30 -11.86
C ALA A 152 2.01 -12.74 -11.59
N LEU A 153 1.33 -13.50 -10.73
CA LEU A 153 1.70 -14.88 -10.41
C LEU A 153 1.53 -15.81 -11.62
N ARG A 154 0.43 -15.67 -12.36
CA ARG A 154 0.17 -16.46 -13.57
C ARG A 154 1.20 -16.21 -14.67
N LEU A 155 1.63 -14.96 -14.84
CA LEU A 155 2.63 -14.59 -15.85
C LEU A 155 4.08 -14.84 -15.40
N HIS A 156 4.30 -15.19 -14.13
CA HIS A 156 5.64 -15.42 -13.61
C HIS A 156 6.16 -16.81 -14.03
N PRO A 157 7.36 -16.91 -14.65
CA PRO A 157 7.83 -18.17 -15.25
C PRO A 157 8.03 -19.31 -14.26
N THR A 158 8.22 -19.02 -12.98
CA THR A 158 8.51 -20.04 -11.97
C THR A 158 7.39 -20.28 -10.95
N PHE A 159 6.42 -19.36 -10.79
CA PHE A 159 5.35 -19.56 -9.82
C PHE A 159 4.41 -20.71 -10.19
N GLY A 160 4.10 -20.91 -11.46
CA GLY A 160 3.33 -22.07 -11.94
C GLY A 160 4.01 -23.43 -11.69
N GLN A 161 5.33 -23.45 -11.46
CA GLN A 161 6.12 -24.62 -11.12
C GLN A 161 6.35 -24.78 -9.61
N ARG A 162 6.00 -23.76 -8.81
CA ARG A 162 6.17 -23.78 -7.37
C ARG A 162 5.10 -24.67 -6.73
N ARG A 163 5.57 -25.62 -5.90
CA ARG A 163 4.68 -26.45 -5.06
C ARG A 163 4.37 -25.76 -3.73
N SER A 164 3.86 -24.51 -3.77
CA SER A 164 3.32 -23.85 -2.59
C SER A 164 2.02 -24.51 -2.11
N ASP A 165 1.67 -24.33 -0.84
CA ASP A 165 0.42 -24.87 -0.28
C ASP A 165 -0.81 -24.20 -0.91
N ALA A 166 -0.70 -22.89 -1.16
CA ALA A 166 -1.63 -22.10 -1.97
C ALA A 166 -0.84 -20.96 -2.65
N ASP A 167 -1.46 -20.26 -3.59
CA ASP A 167 -0.84 -19.12 -4.27
C ASP A 167 -1.04 -17.83 -3.47
N ALA A 168 -2.20 -17.74 -2.80
CA ALA A 168 -2.52 -16.59 -1.96
C ALA A 168 -3.49 -16.97 -0.82
N ILE A 169 -3.48 -16.15 0.23
CA ILE A 169 -4.45 -16.23 1.32
C ILE A 169 -4.96 -14.83 1.71
N ALA A 170 -6.27 -14.71 1.86
CA ALA A 170 -6.91 -13.55 2.48
C ALA A 170 -7.29 -13.90 3.92
N VAL A 171 -6.77 -13.15 4.89
CA VAL A 171 -7.01 -13.38 6.32
C VAL A 171 -7.88 -12.28 6.91
N GLY A 172 -8.89 -12.67 7.68
CA GLY A 172 -9.84 -11.74 8.30
C GLY A 172 -11.10 -11.54 7.47
N ILE A 173 -11.69 -10.35 7.57
CA ILE A 173 -12.89 -9.94 6.84
C ILE A 173 -12.47 -8.94 5.76
N GLY A 174 -12.82 -9.19 4.52
CA GLY A 174 -12.52 -8.29 3.41
C GLY A 174 -12.80 -8.96 2.06
N ASN A 175 -12.71 -8.17 1.02
CA ASN A 175 -12.74 -8.71 -0.33
C ASN A 175 -11.40 -9.40 -0.65
N ILE A 176 -11.41 -10.28 -1.62
CA ILE A 176 -10.18 -10.92 -2.11
C ILE A 176 -9.39 -10.00 -3.04
N GLY A 177 -10.06 -9.01 -3.64
CA GLY A 177 -9.52 -7.91 -4.42
C GLY A 177 -8.39 -8.30 -5.37
N PRO A 178 -7.15 -7.89 -5.08
CA PRO A 178 -6.01 -8.13 -5.95
C PRO A 178 -5.68 -9.61 -6.17
N LEU A 179 -6.29 -10.52 -5.37
CA LEU A 179 -6.10 -11.97 -5.44
C LEU A 179 -7.18 -12.66 -6.29
N ALA A 180 -8.19 -11.91 -6.77
CA ALA A 180 -9.29 -12.46 -7.56
C ALA A 180 -8.81 -12.88 -8.96
N GLY A 181 -9.28 -14.01 -9.44
CA GLY A 181 -9.03 -14.44 -10.82
C GLY A 181 -9.06 -15.96 -11.00
N PRO A 182 -9.06 -16.43 -12.25
CA PRO A 182 -9.01 -17.84 -12.56
C PRO A 182 -7.62 -18.43 -12.24
N ASP A 183 -7.58 -19.75 -12.08
CA ASP A 183 -6.35 -20.54 -11.93
C ASP A 183 -5.46 -20.09 -10.75
N THR A 184 -6.04 -19.43 -9.73
CA THR A 184 -5.36 -19.05 -8.49
C THR A 184 -5.87 -19.92 -7.35
N ARG A 185 -4.95 -20.64 -6.70
CA ARG A 185 -5.25 -21.42 -5.50
C ARG A 185 -5.34 -20.48 -4.30
N LEU A 186 -6.51 -19.88 -4.12
CA LEU A 186 -6.80 -18.91 -3.08
C LEU A 186 -7.45 -19.57 -1.87
N VAL A 187 -6.90 -19.28 -0.69
CA VAL A 187 -7.50 -19.62 0.59
C VAL A 187 -8.07 -18.35 1.23
N THR A 188 -9.27 -18.43 1.79
CA THR A 188 -9.83 -17.39 2.64
C THR A 188 -9.98 -17.93 4.05
N MET A 189 -9.47 -17.19 5.04
CA MET A 189 -9.47 -17.63 6.43
C MET A 189 -9.82 -16.49 7.36
N ARG A 190 -10.94 -16.61 8.08
CA ARG A 190 -11.27 -15.63 9.12
C ARG A 190 -10.59 -15.96 10.45
N GLU A 191 -10.71 -17.21 10.86
CA GLU A 191 -10.10 -17.77 12.06
C GLU A 191 -9.65 -19.20 11.79
N PRO A 192 -8.48 -19.66 12.28
CA PRO A 192 -7.96 -21.01 12.00
C PRO A 192 -8.92 -22.13 12.41
N ARG A 193 -9.56 -22.03 13.57
CA ARG A 193 -10.52 -23.05 14.05
C ARG A 193 -11.76 -23.14 13.16
N GLN A 194 -12.30 -22.00 12.73
CA GLN A 194 -13.43 -21.95 11.81
C GLN A 194 -13.05 -22.52 10.44
N PHE A 195 -11.88 -22.18 9.95
CA PHE A 195 -11.36 -22.71 8.69
C PHE A 195 -11.23 -24.24 8.74
N LEU A 196 -10.69 -24.82 9.83
CA LEU A 196 -10.58 -26.27 10.00
C LEU A 196 -11.97 -26.93 9.95
N ALA A 197 -12.95 -26.40 10.70
CA ALA A 197 -14.31 -26.94 10.70
C ALA A 197 -14.98 -26.87 9.32
N GLN A 198 -14.81 -25.75 8.60
CA GLN A 198 -15.35 -25.59 7.25
C GLN A 198 -14.64 -26.51 6.23
N SER A 199 -13.33 -26.69 6.34
CA SER A 199 -12.57 -27.57 5.46
C SER A 199 -12.94 -29.04 5.56
N GLU A 200 -13.49 -29.48 6.69
CA GLU A 200 -13.97 -30.87 6.84
C GLU A 200 -15.17 -31.18 5.93
N SER A 201 -15.94 -30.20 5.55
CA SER A 201 -17.09 -30.35 4.65
C SER A 201 -16.70 -30.30 3.17
N LEU A 202 -15.51 -29.83 2.85
CA LEU A 202 -15.04 -29.75 1.47
C LEU A 202 -14.77 -31.14 0.91
N ARG A 203 -15.20 -31.36 -0.34
CA ARG A 203 -14.98 -32.63 -1.06
C ARG A 203 -14.45 -32.35 -2.44
N SER A 204 -13.50 -33.16 -2.87
CA SER A 204 -13.09 -33.22 -4.27
C SER A 204 -14.24 -33.78 -5.12
N LEU A 205 -14.36 -33.24 -6.30
CA LEU A 205 -15.35 -33.68 -7.29
C LEU A 205 -14.67 -34.56 -8.33
N ASP A 206 -15.35 -35.63 -8.75
CA ASP A 206 -14.85 -36.49 -9.82
C ASP A 206 -15.03 -35.77 -11.17
N ALA A 207 -13.94 -35.65 -11.91
CA ALA A 207 -13.98 -35.12 -13.27
C ALA A 207 -14.48 -36.23 -14.22
N ARG A 208 -15.77 -36.15 -14.59
CA ARG A 208 -16.32 -37.04 -15.65
C ARG A 208 -15.80 -36.57 -17.00
N SER A 209 -15.48 -37.51 -17.88
CA SER A 209 -14.91 -37.22 -19.20
C SER A 209 -15.88 -36.54 -20.17
N ASP A 210 -17.17 -36.63 -19.91
CA ASP A 210 -18.30 -36.21 -20.75
C ASP A 210 -18.86 -34.81 -20.38
N VAL A 211 -18.18 -34.06 -19.49
CA VAL A 211 -18.67 -32.73 -19.05
C VAL A 211 -18.19 -31.61 -19.97
N THR A 212 -18.99 -30.53 -20.02
CA THR A 212 -18.65 -29.32 -20.77
C THR A 212 -17.35 -28.69 -20.30
N PRO A 213 -16.63 -27.91 -21.13
CA PRO A 213 -15.42 -27.19 -20.72
C PRO A 213 -15.63 -26.32 -19.49
N ALA A 214 -16.78 -25.65 -19.36
CA ALA A 214 -17.13 -24.80 -18.21
C ALA A 214 -17.25 -25.65 -16.92
N LEU A 215 -17.93 -26.78 -16.96
CA LEU A 215 -18.07 -27.66 -15.80
C LEU A 215 -16.73 -28.31 -15.44
N ARG A 216 -15.89 -28.65 -16.41
CA ARG A 216 -14.54 -29.14 -16.16
C ARG A 216 -13.67 -28.10 -15.47
N HIS A 217 -13.79 -26.84 -15.86
CA HIS A 217 -13.09 -25.73 -15.20
C HIS A 217 -13.56 -25.59 -13.75
N LEU A 218 -14.88 -25.61 -13.49
CA LEU A 218 -15.43 -25.55 -12.12
C LEU A 218 -14.93 -26.71 -11.24
N VAL A 219 -14.96 -27.93 -11.75
CA VAL A 219 -14.47 -29.11 -11.02
C VAL A 219 -12.97 -28.97 -10.70
N ARG A 220 -12.15 -28.51 -11.66
CA ARG A 220 -10.74 -28.28 -11.44
C ARG A 220 -10.54 -27.22 -10.35
N THR A 221 -11.18 -26.07 -10.44
CA THR A 221 -11.07 -24.97 -9.46
C THR A 221 -11.48 -25.43 -8.05
N GLN A 222 -12.58 -26.20 -7.95
CA GLN A 222 -13.00 -26.79 -6.69
C GLN A 222 -11.93 -27.74 -6.12
N ASN A 223 -11.38 -28.61 -6.92
CA ASN A 223 -10.37 -29.57 -6.48
C ASN A 223 -9.05 -28.88 -6.07
N GLU A 224 -8.65 -27.83 -6.76
CA GLU A 224 -7.49 -27.00 -6.41
C GLU A 224 -7.72 -26.27 -5.08
N ALA A 225 -8.92 -25.74 -4.84
CA ALA A 225 -9.27 -25.11 -3.57
C ALA A 225 -9.27 -26.12 -2.40
N VAL A 226 -9.81 -27.31 -2.61
CA VAL A 226 -9.75 -28.42 -1.62
C VAL A 226 -8.30 -28.80 -1.31
N ALA A 227 -7.47 -28.99 -2.34
CA ALA A 227 -6.06 -29.34 -2.17
C ALA A 227 -5.28 -28.26 -1.40
N ALA A 228 -5.53 -26.98 -1.68
CA ALA A 228 -4.92 -25.88 -0.95
C ALA A 228 -5.38 -25.85 0.52
N ALA A 229 -6.68 -26.02 0.78
CA ALA A 229 -7.21 -26.09 2.14
C ALA A 229 -6.59 -27.27 2.93
N ASP A 230 -6.49 -28.44 2.32
CA ASP A 230 -5.86 -29.62 2.93
C ASP A 230 -4.36 -29.44 3.19
N ALA A 231 -3.66 -28.76 2.29
CA ALA A 231 -2.23 -28.46 2.46
C ALA A 231 -2.00 -27.54 3.68
N VAL A 232 -2.79 -26.49 3.81
CA VAL A 232 -2.77 -25.58 4.97
C VAL A 232 -3.17 -26.36 6.25
N LYS A 233 -4.26 -27.13 6.21
CA LYS A 233 -4.76 -27.90 7.35
C LYS A 233 -3.71 -28.86 7.92
N ARG A 234 -2.96 -29.56 7.06
CA ARG A 234 -1.91 -30.51 7.52
C ARG A 234 -0.79 -29.85 8.31
N LYS A 235 -0.53 -28.56 8.08
CA LYS A 235 0.56 -27.80 8.72
C LYS A 235 0.08 -27.03 9.95
N LEU A 236 -1.22 -26.76 10.06
CA LEU A 236 -1.80 -26.02 11.17
C LEU A 236 -1.58 -26.80 12.50
N THR A 237 -0.77 -26.23 13.38
CA THR A 237 -0.58 -26.78 14.74
C THR A 237 -1.60 -26.26 15.74
N GLY A 238 -2.33 -25.21 15.42
CA GLY A 238 -3.24 -24.50 16.31
C GLY A 238 -2.55 -23.76 17.46
N ARG A 239 -1.24 -23.58 17.39
CA ARG A 239 -0.48 -22.84 18.39
C ARG A 239 -0.53 -21.34 18.07
N GLU A 240 -0.96 -20.57 19.02
CA GLU A 240 -0.99 -19.09 18.96
C GLU A 240 0.30 -18.54 19.57
N ARG A 241 1.44 -18.61 18.82
CA ARG A 241 2.76 -18.24 19.32
C ARG A 241 2.91 -16.74 19.52
N PHE A 242 2.26 -15.96 18.66
CA PHE A 242 2.45 -14.52 18.59
C PHE A 242 1.27 -13.72 19.14
N ASN A 243 0.19 -14.35 19.57
CA ASN A 243 -1.04 -13.67 20.00
C ASN A 243 -0.81 -12.58 21.06
N ARG A 244 0.16 -12.77 21.97
CA ARG A 244 0.48 -11.79 23.03
C ARG A 244 1.20 -10.53 22.50
N LYS A 245 1.78 -10.58 21.31
CA LYS A 245 2.47 -9.43 20.69
C LYS A 245 1.51 -8.49 19.97
N PHE A 246 0.31 -8.97 19.65
CA PHE A 246 -0.66 -8.25 18.87
C PHE A 246 -1.79 -7.70 19.72
N ALA A 247 -2.14 -6.42 19.51
CA ALA A 247 -3.36 -5.83 20.07
C ALA A 247 -4.61 -6.48 19.43
N GLY A 248 -5.75 -6.43 20.12
CA GLY A 248 -6.94 -7.18 19.71
C GLY A 248 -7.77 -6.62 18.55
N ASP A 249 -7.24 -5.73 17.71
CA ASP A 249 -7.96 -5.23 16.53
C ASP A 249 -7.95 -6.23 15.36
N PRO A 250 -8.83 -6.07 14.35
CA PRO A 250 -8.93 -7.03 13.25
C PRO A 250 -7.64 -7.19 12.43
N LEU A 251 -6.88 -6.11 12.18
CA LEU A 251 -5.62 -6.17 11.45
C LEU A 251 -4.57 -6.94 12.25
N ALA A 252 -4.45 -6.62 13.55
CA ALA A 252 -3.52 -7.29 14.44
C ALA A 252 -3.80 -8.79 14.52
N ARG A 253 -5.08 -9.20 14.65
CA ARG A 253 -5.47 -10.62 14.61
C ARG A 253 -5.11 -11.27 13.27
N GLY A 254 -5.40 -10.61 12.15
CA GLY A 254 -5.06 -11.12 10.82
C GLY A 254 -3.56 -11.34 10.63
N LEU A 255 -2.74 -10.40 11.07
CA LEU A 255 -1.28 -10.50 11.00
C LEU A 255 -0.72 -11.52 12.01
N ALA A 256 -1.35 -11.70 13.18
CA ALA A 256 -0.98 -12.77 14.12
C ALA A 256 -1.22 -14.15 13.51
N ILE A 257 -2.38 -14.35 12.89
CA ILE A 257 -2.71 -15.60 12.17
C ILE A 257 -1.67 -15.85 11.05
N ALA A 258 -1.35 -14.83 10.27
CA ALA A 258 -0.32 -14.95 9.22
C ALA A 258 1.04 -15.35 9.82
N ALA A 259 1.47 -14.72 10.92
CA ALA A 259 2.73 -15.05 11.59
C ALA A 259 2.74 -16.50 12.14
N ASP A 260 1.64 -16.96 12.74
CA ASP A 260 1.52 -18.32 13.25
C ASP A 260 1.54 -19.36 12.12
N LEU A 261 0.84 -19.12 11.01
CA LEU A 261 0.85 -20.00 9.84
C LEU A 261 2.24 -20.07 9.18
N ILE A 262 2.93 -18.94 9.05
CA ILE A 262 4.31 -18.89 8.57
C ILE A 262 5.25 -19.68 9.49
N ALA A 263 5.07 -19.56 10.81
CA ALA A 263 5.82 -20.30 11.81
C ALA A 263 5.53 -21.83 11.78
N ASP A 264 4.32 -22.21 11.39
CA ASP A 264 3.92 -23.60 11.17
C ASP A 264 4.46 -24.16 9.81
N GLY A 265 5.17 -23.35 9.03
CA GLY A 265 5.77 -23.74 7.76
C GLY A 265 4.77 -23.76 6.60
N VAL A 266 3.65 -23.03 6.71
CA VAL A 266 2.73 -22.83 5.58
C VAL A 266 3.44 -22.01 4.51
N ASP A 267 3.53 -22.55 3.30
CA ASP A 267 4.23 -21.96 2.16
C ASP A 267 3.23 -21.27 1.22
N ILE A 268 2.96 -20.00 1.49
CA ILE A 268 2.09 -19.13 0.68
C ILE A 268 2.83 -17.83 0.36
N PRO A 269 3.00 -17.48 -0.92
CA PRO A 269 3.77 -16.30 -1.32
C PRO A 269 3.04 -14.97 -1.09
N VAL A 270 1.70 -14.95 -1.07
CA VAL A 270 0.95 -13.69 -0.94
C VAL A 270 -0.12 -13.80 0.14
N TRP A 271 -0.15 -12.78 0.99
CA TRP A 271 -1.07 -12.63 2.11
C TRP A 271 -1.81 -11.29 1.96
N LYS A 272 -3.12 -11.29 2.19
CA LYS A 272 -3.91 -10.06 2.24
C LYS A 272 -4.62 -9.96 3.58
N VAL A 273 -4.53 -8.77 4.20
CA VAL A 273 -5.26 -8.39 5.41
C VAL A 273 -5.89 -7.01 5.22
N THR A 274 -6.94 -6.70 5.95
CA THR A 274 -7.68 -5.44 5.79
C THR A 274 -7.88 -4.76 7.14
N LEU A 275 -7.66 -3.45 7.20
CA LEU A 275 -8.06 -2.56 8.27
C LEU A 275 -9.10 -1.58 7.73
N GLY A 276 -10.37 -1.77 8.10
CA GLY A 276 -11.45 -0.87 7.70
C GLY A 276 -11.62 0.31 8.65
N GLY A 277 -12.47 1.27 8.23
CA GLY A 277 -12.89 2.39 9.07
C GLY A 277 -12.28 3.74 8.72
N PHE A 278 -11.46 3.83 7.67
CA PHE A 278 -10.84 5.08 7.23
C PHE A 278 -11.81 6.05 6.54
N ASP A 279 -13.05 5.66 6.31
CA ASP A 279 -14.09 6.56 5.78
C ASP A 279 -14.57 7.54 6.87
N THR A 280 -13.74 8.55 7.15
CA THR A 280 -13.85 9.47 8.29
C THR A 280 -14.41 10.82 7.89
N HIS A 281 -15.68 10.84 7.45
CA HIS A 281 -16.37 12.08 7.07
C HIS A 281 -16.74 13.00 8.24
N ALA A 282 -16.74 12.50 9.47
CA ALA A 282 -17.07 13.26 10.66
C ALA A 282 -16.21 12.85 11.87
N ASP A 283 -15.94 13.78 12.76
CA ASP A 283 -15.18 13.60 14.02
C ASP A 283 -13.90 12.77 13.81
N GLN A 284 -13.16 13.11 12.75
CA GLN A 284 -12.06 12.29 12.22
C GLN A 284 -10.88 12.18 13.17
N ARG A 285 -10.48 13.26 13.87
CA ARG A 285 -9.20 13.34 14.58
C ARG A 285 -8.93 12.11 15.45
N GLN A 286 -9.84 11.78 16.36
CA GLN A 286 -9.66 10.65 17.27
C GLN A 286 -9.86 9.28 16.59
N ARG A 287 -10.78 9.20 15.61
CA ARG A 287 -11.02 7.96 14.86
C ARG A 287 -9.79 7.59 14.03
N HIS A 288 -9.26 8.55 13.30
CA HIS A 288 -8.08 8.35 12.47
C HIS A 288 -6.83 8.04 13.31
N GLN A 289 -6.64 8.74 14.45
CA GLN A 289 -5.57 8.43 15.40
C GLN A 289 -5.61 6.97 15.87
N ARG A 290 -6.80 6.44 16.21
CA ARG A 290 -6.95 5.02 16.62
C ARG A 290 -6.63 4.07 15.47
N LEU A 291 -7.07 4.37 14.25
CA LEU A 291 -6.77 3.54 13.08
C LEU A 291 -5.27 3.52 12.76
N LEU A 292 -4.60 4.66 12.82
CA LEU A 292 -3.15 4.74 12.64
C LEU A 292 -2.40 4.01 13.76
N ALA A 293 -2.85 4.11 15.02
CA ALA A 293 -2.26 3.38 16.13
C ALA A 293 -2.41 1.86 15.93
N ASN A 294 -3.59 1.39 15.53
CA ASN A 294 -3.85 -0.03 15.24
C ASN A 294 -2.94 -0.51 14.11
N MET A 295 -2.85 0.23 13.01
CA MET A 295 -1.96 -0.08 11.89
C MET A 295 -0.50 -0.15 12.35
N ALA A 296 -0.01 0.88 13.02
CA ALA A 296 1.39 0.99 13.41
C ALA A 296 1.80 -0.11 14.40
N ASN A 297 0.98 -0.37 15.42
CA ASN A 297 1.23 -1.44 16.39
C ASN A 297 1.20 -2.82 15.74
N ALA A 298 0.22 -3.09 14.87
CA ALA A 298 0.10 -4.36 14.19
C ALA A 298 1.28 -4.63 13.23
N LEU A 299 1.72 -3.62 12.48
CA LEU A 299 2.87 -3.72 11.58
C LEU A 299 4.19 -3.90 12.35
N ALA A 300 4.36 -3.17 13.45
CA ALA A 300 5.54 -3.33 14.32
C ALA A 300 5.58 -4.72 14.96
N ALA A 301 4.46 -5.23 15.47
CA ALA A 301 4.36 -6.57 16.03
C ALA A 301 4.63 -7.66 14.97
N PHE A 302 4.16 -7.47 13.73
CA PHE A 302 4.42 -8.40 12.63
C PHE A 302 5.90 -8.39 12.23
N ARG A 303 6.52 -7.21 12.17
CA ARG A 303 7.98 -7.10 11.96
C ARG A 303 8.75 -7.90 13.01
N GLU A 304 8.44 -7.74 14.29
CA GLU A 304 9.09 -8.47 15.38
C GLU A 304 8.88 -9.99 15.25
N ALA A 305 7.66 -10.44 14.93
CA ALA A 305 7.39 -11.85 14.70
C ALA A 305 8.22 -12.41 13.53
N MET A 306 8.30 -11.68 12.41
CA MET A 306 9.11 -12.10 11.26
C MET A 306 10.62 -12.08 11.56
N ARG A 307 11.09 -11.16 12.41
CA ARG A 307 12.48 -11.14 12.88
C ARG A 307 12.78 -12.34 13.77
N ASP A 308 11.90 -12.67 14.71
CA ASP A 308 12.06 -13.85 15.58
C ASP A 308 12.11 -15.16 14.76
N LEU A 309 11.39 -15.21 13.65
CA LEU A 309 11.40 -16.33 12.71
C LEU A 309 12.59 -16.32 11.73
N GLY A 310 13.42 -15.27 11.75
CA GLY A 310 14.48 -15.09 10.75
C GLY A 310 13.98 -14.85 9.33
N ARG A 311 12.72 -14.39 9.17
CA ARG A 311 12.03 -14.23 7.87
C ARG A 311 11.85 -12.78 7.45
N TRP A 312 12.33 -11.80 8.21
CA TRP A 312 12.10 -10.38 7.90
C TRP A 312 12.71 -9.96 6.55
N ASN A 313 13.87 -10.49 6.17
CA ASN A 313 14.47 -10.21 4.86
C ASN A 313 13.72 -10.89 3.70
N ASP A 314 12.94 -11.93 3.99
CA ASP A 314 12.07 -12.62 3.05
C ASP A 314 10.62 -12.11 3.10
N THR A 315 10.36 -11.04 3.83
CA THR A 315 9.02 -10.48 4.00
C THR A 315 8.98 -9.04 3.51
N LEU A 316 7.96 -8.74 2.72
CA LEU A 316 7.64 -7.40 2.25
C LEU A 316 6.17 -7.12 2.55
N VAL A 317 5.90 -6.00 3.21
CA VAL A 317 4.55 -5.54 3.53
C VAL A 317 4.30 -4.27 2.74
N ALA A 318 3.17 -4.18 2.04
CA ALA A 318 2.75 -2.97 1.33
C ALA A 318 1.35 -2.58 1.76
N THR A 319 1.17 -1.33 2.23
CA THR A 319 -0.16 -0.78 2.51
C THR A 319 -0.74 -0.19 1.23
N TYR A 320 -2.07 -0.16 1.09
CA TYR A 320 -2.75 0.58 0.04
C TYR A 320 -4.14 1.02 0.49
N SER A 321 -4.68 2.02 -0.18
CA SER A 321 -6.03 2.54 0.06
C SER A 321 -6.64 2.93 -1.27
N GLU A 322 -7.95 2.84 -1.41
CA GLU A 322 -8.64 3.10 -2.67
C GLU A 322 -8.47 4.53 -3.18
N PHE A 323 -8.28 5.49 -2.28
CA PHE A 323 -7.98 6.90 -2.56
C PHE A 323 -7.44 7.59 -1.30
N GLY A 324 -7.04 8.86 -1.41
CA GLY A 324 -6.76 9.73 -0.28
C GLY A 324 -7.97 10.55 0.14
N ARG A 325 -7.75 11.53 1.00
CA ARG A 325 -8.78 12.46 1.47
C ARG A 325 -8.52 13.87 0.94
N ARG A 326 -9.59 14.68 0.84
CA ARG A 326 -9.47 16.08 0.47
C ARG A 326 -8.49 16.81 1.36
N VAL A 327 -7.82 17.81 0.78
CA VAL A 327 -6.85 18.63 1.52
C VAL A 327 -7.54 19.44 2.61
N GLY A 328 -8.67 20.05 2.31
CA GLY A 328 -9.48 20.80 3.28
C GLY A 328 -10.33 19.90 4.17
N GLU A 329 -10.48 20.28 5.43
CA GLU A 329 -11.48 19.68 6.31
C GLU A 329 -12.90 20.15 5.95
N ASN A 330 -13.89 19.31 6.24
CA ASN A 330 -15.30 19.63 6.05
C ASN A 330 -15.97 20.16 7.33
N LEU A 331 -17.22 20.62 7.22
CA LEU A 331 -17.97 21.20 8.35
C LEU A 331 -18.26 20.21 9.48
N SER A 332 -18.15 18.91 9.21
CA SER A 332 -18.36 17.84 10.21
C SER A 332 -17.06 17.43 10.92
N ARG A 333 -15.99 18.23 10.82
CA ARG A 333 -14.67 17.91 11.39
C ARG A 333 -14.13 16.56 10.89
N GLY A 334 -14.30 16.32 9.60
CA GLY A 334 -13.77 15.18 8.86
C GLY A 334 -13.25 15.63 7.50
N THR A 335 -13.06 14.68 6.59
CA THR A 335 -12.64 14.95 5.22
C THR A 335 -13.47 14.14 4.24
N ASP A 336 -13.75 14.73 3.10
CA ASP A 336 -14.40 14.04 2.00
C ASP A 336 -13.38 13.24 1.17
N HIS A 337 -13.87 12.42 0.22
CA HIS A 337 -13.02 11.64 -0.66
C HIS A 337 -12.15 12.54 -1.54
N GLY A 338 -10.86 12.25 -1.54
CA GLY A 338 -9.84 12.91 -2.35
C GLY A 338 -9.20 11.96 -3.35
N THR A 339 -7.92 12.18 -3.65
CA THR A 339 -7.26 11.50 -4.76
C THR A 339 -6.03 10.69 -4.36
N ALA A 340 -5.07 11.30 -3.68
CA ALA A 340 -3.77 10.71 -3.42
C ALA A 340 -3.46 10.61 -1.92
N ALA A 341 -2.76 9.55 -1.53
CA ALA A 341 -2.35 9.30 -0.15
C ALA A 341 -0.92 8.72 -0.09
N PRO A 342 -0.23 8.76 1.05
CA PRO A 342 1.01 8.04 1.23
C PRO A 342 0.76 6.53 1.26
N LEU A 343 1.71 5.76 0.72
CA LEU A 343 1.76 4.32 0.77
C LEU A 343 3.04 3.90 1.49
N PHE A 344 2.95 2.91 2.37
CA PHE A 344 4.08 2.37 3.10
C PHE A 344 4.51 1.02 2.52
N VAL A 345 5.82 0.83 2.37
CA VAL A 345 6.42 -0.47 2.04
C VAL A 345 7.45 -0.80 3.11
N LEU A 346 7.27 -1.92 3.81
CA LEU A 346 8.14 -2.36 4.90
C LEU A 346 8.76 -3.72 4.60
N GLY A 347 9.97 -3.96 5.07
CA GLY A 347 10.65 -5.25 4.93
C GLY A 347 12.14 -5.15 5.15
N GLY A 348 12.79 -6.26 5.50
CA GLY A 348 14.24 -6.26 5.75
C GLY A 348 15.08 -5.94 4.51
N ALA A 349 14.54 -6.19 3.31
CA ALA A 349 15.19 -5.89 2.02
C ALA A 349 14.65 -4.62 1.34
N VAL A 350 13.86 -3.80 2.02
CA VAL A 350 13.32 -2.56 1.46
C VAL A 350 14.39 -1.49 1.33
N GLU A 351 14.40 -0.76 0.24
CA GLU A 351 15.13 0.50 0.06
C GLU A 351 14.34 1.63 0.73
N GLY A 352 14.58 1.83 2.03
CA GLY A 352 13.81 2.73 2.87
C GLY A 352 13.95 4.22 2.55
N GLY A 353 13.23 5.02 3.34
CA GLY A 353 13.17 6.48 3.22
C GLY A 353 11.99 6.98 2.39
N PHE A 354 11.91 8.29 2.22
CA PHE A 354 10.86 8.90 1.40
C PHE A 354 11.11 8.69 -0.09
N LYS A 355 10.03 8.46 -0.85
CA LYS A 355 10.02 8.34 -2.31
C LYS A 355 8.99 9.32 -2.88
N GLY A 356 9.37 10.02 -3.95
CA GLY A 356 8.59 11.14 -4.48
C GLY A 356 8.81 12.43 -3.69
N SER A 357 8.20 13.53 -4.14
CA SER A 357 8.27 14.83 -3.48
C SER A 357 7.21 14.93 -2.40
N ALA A 358 7.46 15.75 -1.38
CA ALA A 358 6.45 16.10 -0.38
C ALA A 358 5.16 16.64 -1.04
N PRO A 359 3.99 16.46 -0.42
CA PRO A 359 2.74 17.04 -0.92
C PRO A 359 2.87 18.57 -1.09
N ASN A 360 2.43 19.09 -2.22
CA ASN A 360 2.40 20.54 -2.46
C ASN A 360 0.97 21.07 -2.27
N LEU A 361 0.71 21.72 -1.14
CA LEU A 361 -0.62 22.24 -0.81
C LEU A 361 -0.93 23.60 -1.46
N ALA A 362 0.03 24.19 -2.17
CA ALA A 362 -0.19 25.39 -2.98
C ALA A 362 -0.62 25.08 -4.43
N ASP A 363 -0.42 23.85 -4.89
CA ASP A 363 -0.75 23.41 -6.26
C ASP A 363 -1.69 22.20 -6.23
N LEU A 364 -2.97 22.46 -6.07
CA LEU A 364 -4.04 21.47 -5.98
C LEU A 364 -4.80 21.36 -7.30
N ASP A 365 -5.43 20.21 -7.52
CA ASP A 365 -6.38 19.98 -8.60
C ASP A 365 -7.80 19.89 -8.02
N GLU A 366 -8.65 20.88 -8.29
CA GLU A 366 -10.01 21.02 -7.72
C GLU A 366 -10.07 20.86 -6.18
N GLY A 367 -9.00 21.27 -5.48
CA GLY A 367 -8.88 21.17 -4.02
C GLY A 367 -8.35 19.82 -3.52
N ASP A 368 -7.87 18.95 -4.41
CA ASP A 368 -7.25 17.69 -4.09
C ASP A 368 -5.74 17.67 -4.37
N LEU A 369 -5.03 16.76 -3.72
CA LEU A 369 -3.63 16.49 -4.03
C LEU A 369 -3.49 15.90 -5.43
N LYS A 370 -2.56 16.45 -6.21
CA LYS A 370 -2.14 15.83 -7.46
C LYS A 370 -1.36 14.54 -7.17
N ALA A 371 -1.74 13.45 -7.81
CA ALA A 371 -0.98 12.21 -7.74
C ALA A 371 0.40 12.42 -8.41
N GLN A 372 1.46 12.13 -7.67
CA GLN A 372 2.85 12.22 -8.17
C GLN A 372 3.40 10.86 -8.57
N ILE A 373 2.97 9.82 -7.88
CA ILE A 373 3.34 8.43 -8.15
C ILE A 373 2.05 7.69 -8.53
N ASP A 374 2.06 7.10 -9.71
CA ASP A 374 0.99 6.18 -10.11
C ASP A 374 1.14 4.87 -9.32
N PHE A 375 0.06 4.42 -8.66
CA PHE A 375 0.11 3.19 -7.86
C PHE A 375 0.56 1.96 -8.66
N ARG A 376 0.33 1.96 -9.99
CA ARG A 376 0.78 0.89 -10.89
C ARG A 376 2.31 0.84 -11.01
N GLN A 377 3.01 1.97 -10.83
CA GLN A 377 4.48 1.99 -10.72
C GLN A 377 4.93 1.31 -9.42
N VAL A 378 4.15 1.48 -8.32
CA VAL A 378 4.43 0.77 -7.06
C VAL A 378 4.28 -0.73 -7.27
N TYR A 379 3.17 -1.18 -7.85
CA TYR A 379 2.96 -2.60 -8.14
C TYR A 379 4.01 -3.17 -9.11
N ALA A 380 4.34 -2.43 -10.17
CA ALA A 380 5.44 -2.80 -11.06
C ALA A 380 6.76 -2.97 -10.30
N SER A 381 7.01 -2.12 -9.29
CA SER A 381 8.21 -2.20 -8.45
C SER A 381 8.22 -3.43 -7.55
N LEU A 382 7.05 -3.77 -6.97
CA LEU A 382 6.90 -4.99 -6.18
C LEU A 382 7.16 -6.23 -7.05
N ILE A 383 6.59 -6.29 -8.25
CA ILE A 383 6.78 -7.42 -9.17
C ILE A 383 8.24 -7.48 -9.64
N ALA A 384 8.82 -6.36 -10.03
CA ALA A 384 10.19 -6.29 -10.54
C ALA A 384 11.23 -6.64 -9.47
N GLY A 385 11.16 -5.98 -8.31
CA GLY A 385 12.16 -6.13 -7.26
C GLY A 385 11.92 -7.36 -6.38
N TRP A 386 10.65 -7.61 -5.99
CA TRP A 386 10.31 -8.68 -5.07
C TRP A 386 10.22 -10.05 -5.74
N TRP A 387 9.67 -10.11 -6.94
CA TRP A 387 9.57 -11.37 -7.70
C TRP A 387 10.59 -11.49 -8.84
N ASN A 388 11.54 -10.55 -8.91
CA ASN A 388 12.62 -10.57 -9.91
C ASN A 388 12.11 -10.65 -11.36
N GLN A 389 11.07 -9.86 -11.66
CA GLN A 389 10.44 -9.80 -12.98
C GLN A 389 10.41 -8.36 -13.51
N PRO A 390 11.57 -7.82 -13.96
CA PRO A 390 11.67 -6.42 -14.38
C PRO A 390 10.73 -6.08 -15.55
N ASP A 391 10.58 -6.98 -16.52
CA ASP A 391 9.68 -6.83 -17.68
C ASP A 391 8.26 -7.33 -17.39
N ASN A 392 7.73 -7.04 -16.21
CA ASN A 392 6.37 -7.43 -15.86
C ASN A 392 5.33 -6.70 -16.71
N PHE A 393 4.07 -7.17 -16.66
CA PHE A 393 3.00 -6.66 -17.50
C PHE A 393 2.73 -5.16 -17.31
N LEU A 394 2.91 -4.60 -16.09
CA LEU A 394 2.75 -3.18 -15.81
C LEU A 394 3.92 -2.35 -16.39
N ALA A 395 5.14 -2.86 -16.27
CA ALA A 395 6.31 -2.22 -16.86
C ALA A 395 6.18 -2.11 -18.39
N ARG A 396 5.65 -3.18 -19.04
CA ARG A 396 5.35 -3.16 -20.48
C ARG A 396 4.23 -2.19 -20.87
N GLN A 397 3.34 -1.84 -19.94
CA GLN A 397 2.33 -0.79 -20.11
C GLN A 397 2.85 0.62 -19.84
N GLY A 398 4.15 0.78 -19.55
CA GLY A 398 4.80 2.07 -19.32
C GLY A 398 4.92 2.48 -17.85
N HIS A 399 4.46 1.65 -16.91
CA HIS A 399 4.59 1.91 -15.47
C HIS A 399 5.99 1.50 -14.97
N ARG A 400 6.94 2.42 -15.09
CA ARG A 400 8.35 2.15 -14.74
C ARG A 400 8.50 1.85 -13.25
N PRO A 401 9.16 0.74 -12.88
CA PRO A 401 9.44 0.41 -11.49
C PRO A 401 10.27 1.48 -10.78
N LEU A 402 9.94 1.70 -9.51
CA LEU A 402 10.71 2.50 -8.57
C LEU A 402 11.69 1.58 -7.82
N GLY A 403 12.84 2.07 -7.41
CA GLY A 403 13.80 1.29 -6.61
C GLY A 403 13.29 1.11 -5.16
N LEU A 404 12.46 0.10 -4.91
CA LEU A 404 11.88 -0.16 -3.58
C LEU A 404 12.52 -1.34 -2.83
N VAL A 405 13.25 -2.21 -3.53
CA VAL A 405 13.83 -3.42 -2.97
C VAL A 405 15.31 -3.48 -3.32
N ARG A 406 16.14 -3.73 -2.32
CA ARG A 406 17.58 -3.97 -2.51
C ARG A 406 17.78 -5.32 -3.19
N SER A 407 18.39 -5.33 -4.37
CA SER A 407 18.76 -6.54 -5.09
C SER A 407 20.20 -6.95 -4.80
N ALA A 408 20.48 -8.26 -4.86
CA ALA A 408 21.83 -8.80 -4.71
C ALA A 408 22.82 -8.37 -5.81
N ASN A 409 22.29 -7.77 -6.90
CA ASN A 409 23.03 -7.38 -8.11
C ASN A 409 23.06 -5.85 -8.33
N ALA A 410 22.88 -5.05 -7.29
CA ALA A 410 23.00 -3.59 -7.36
C ALA A 410 24.31 -3.11 -6.74
#